data_0c792f05a145a8c42dd1fecd7a86d38f
#
_entry.id   0c792f05a145a8c42dd1fecd7a86d38f
#
_cell.length_a   1.000
_cell.length_b   1.000
_cell.length_c   1.000
_cell.angle_alpha   90.00
_cell.angle_beta   90.00
_cell.angle_gamma   90.00
#
_symmetry.space_group_name_H-M   'P 1'
#
loop_
_entity.id
_entity.type
_entity.pdbx_description
1 polymer ?
#
loop_
_entity_poly.entity_id
_entity_poly.type
_entity_poly.pdbx_seq_one_letter_code
_entity_poly.pdbx_strand_id
1 'polypeptide(L)'
;MSNNTDPIRVRIDQIERLLMFDYEPGTQDALFDICDQHGNIVKTGEVNGPETRVRITDLDGEEYYLMVLDGEVSTVKPFQLRRVA
;
A
#
# COMPACT_ATOMS: atom_id res chain seq x y z
N MET A 1 -5.01 -2.58 -27.45
CA MET A 1 -4.67 -3.33 -26.44
C MET A 1 -4.64 -2.66 -25.17
N SER A 2 -5.01 -3.22 -24.21
CA SER A 2 -5.07 -2.59 -23.02
C SER A 2 -3.88 -2.92 -22.28
N ASN A 3 -3.29 -2.01 -21.70
CA ASN A 3 -2.31 -2.25 -20.86
C ASN A 3 -2.83 -2.17 -19.53
N ASN A 4 -3.26 -3.24 -19.01
CA ASN A 4 -3.74 -3.23 -17.65
C ASN A 4 -2.58 -3.23 -16.72
N THR A 5 -1.69 -2.29 -16.90
CA THR A 5 -0.56 -2.21 -16.01
C THR A 5 -1.05 -1.61 -14.73
N ASP A 6 -1.07 -2.38 -13.69
CA ASP A 6 -1.44 -1.90 -12.38
C ASP A 6 -0.33 -0.94 -11.92
N PRO A 7 -0.65 0.31 -11.60
CA PRO A 7 0.37 1.27 -11.20
C PRO A 7 0.99 0.94 -9.84
N ILE A 8 0.36 0.10 -9.05
CA ILE A 8 0.90 -0.29 -7.75
C ILE A 8 1.09 -1.79 -7.72
N ARG A 9 2.29 -2.24 -7.37
CA ARG A 9 2.57 -3.64 -7.19
C ARG A 9 2.86 -3.89 -5.73
N VAL A 10 2.04 -4.70 -5.08
CA VAL A 10 2.15 -4.94 -3.64
C VAL A 10 2.76 -6.31 -3.40
N ARG A 11 3.74 -6.37 -2.51
CA ARG A 11 4.33 -7.61 -2.04
C ARG A 11 4.32 -7.60 -0.53
N ILE A 12 4.08 -8.73 0.09
CA ILE A 12 4.01 -8.81 1.53
C ILE A 12 4.93 -9.90 2.04
N ASP A 13 5.83 -9.54 2.94
CA ASP A 13 6.64 -10.51 3.64
C ASP A 13 5.89 -10.86 4.91
N GLN A 14 5.30 -12.04 4.95
CA GLN A 14 4.45 -12.45 6.06
C GLN A 14 5.26 -12.72 7.33
N ILE A 15 6.52 -13.10 7.17
CA ILE A 15 7.36 -13.41 8.32
C ILE A 15 7.85 -12.14 9.00
N GLU A 16 8.37 -11.21 8.20
CA GLU A 16 8.86 -9.95 8.74
C GLU A 16 7.73 -8.94 8.98
N ARG A 17 6.55 -9.23 8.52
CA ARG A 17 5.40 -8.34 8.59
C ARG A 17 5.73 -7.00 7.98
N LEU A 18 6.15 -7.08 6.71
CA LEU A 18 6.56 -5.90 5.96
C LEU A 18 5.78 -5.86 4.66
N LEU A 19 5.17 -4.72 4.39
CA LEU A 19 4.52 -4.49 3.11
C LEU A 19 5.47 -3.69 2.24
N MET A 20 5.65 -4.11 1.02
CA MET A 20 6.47 -3.39 0.06
C MET A 20 5.60 -3.09 -1.14
N PHE A 21 5.65 -1.88 -1.63
CA PHE A 21 4.92 -1.58 -2.84
C PHE A 21 5.79 -0.78 -3.80
N ASP A 22 5.62 -1.08 -5.09
CA ASP A 22 6.32 -0.39 -6.15
C ASP A 22 5.36 0.61 -6.77
N TYR A 23 5.77 1.85 -6.85
CA TYR A 23 4.97 2.91 -7.44
C TYR A 23 5.92 4.04 -7.83
N GLU A 24 5.81 4.49 -9.09
CA GLU A 24 6.62 5.61 -9.56
C GLU A 24 5.88 6.89 -9.30
N PRO A 25 6.28 7.67 -8.30
CA PRO A 25 5.53 8.90 -8.00
C PRO A 25 5.75 9.96 -9.06
N GLY A 26 4.70 10.66 -9.41
CA GLY A 26 4.77 11.77 -10.34
C GLY A 26 5.00 13.10 -9.66
N THR A 27 4.89 13.15 -8.33
CA THR A 27 5.15 14.36 -7.56
C THR A 27 6.10 14.06 -6.43
N GLN A 28 6.62 15.10 -5.81
CA GLN A 28 7.55 14.91 -4.69
C GLN A 28 6.82 14.71 -3.37
N ASP A 29 5.52 14.99 -3.35
CA ASP A 29 4.76 14.94 -2.11
C ASP A 29 3.79 13.78 -2.09
N ALA A 30 4.08 12.70 -2.81
CA ALA A 30 3.20 11.55 -2.82
C ALA A 30 3.15 10.89 -1.45
N LEU A 31 1.94 10.57 -1.00
CA LEU A 31 1.69 9.97 0.31
C LEU A 31 0.91 8.68 0.13
N PHE A 32 0.93 7.84 1.15
CA PHE A 32 0.09 6.67 1.14
C PHE A 32 -0.71 6.56 2.42
N ASP A 33 -1.89 5.96 2.32
CA ASP A 33 -2.70 5.60 3.47
C ASP A 33 -3.01 4.12 3.38
N ILE A 34 -3.06 3.45 4.52
CA ILE A 34 -3.59 2.10 4.59
C ILE A 34 -4.88 2.18 5.36
N CYS A 35 -5.96 1.66 4.77
CA CYS A 35 -7.27 1.67 5.39
C CYS A 35 -7.73 0.25 5.66
N ASP A 36 -8.51 0.08 6.71
CA ASP A 36 -9.08 -1.22 7.02
C ASP A 36 -10.36 -1.42 6.20
N GLN A 37 -11.04 -2.55 6.42
CA GLN A 37 -12.24 -2.88 5.65
C GLN A 37 -13.41 -1.97 5.99
N HIS A 38 -13.31 -1.19 7.07
CA HIS A 38 -14.36 -0.25 7.45
C HIS A 38 -14.07 1.16 6.94
N GLY A 39 -12.97 1.34 6.23
CA GLY A 39 -12.61 2.65 5.69
C GLY A 39 -11.82 3.53 6.62
N ASN A 40 -11.40 2.99 7.78
CA ASN A 40 -10.60 3.78 8.72
C ASN A 40 -9.14 3.75 8.32
N ILE A 41 -8.50 4.92 8.34
CA ILE A 41 -7.08 5.00 8.05
C ILE A 41 -6.33 4.47 9.27
N VAL A 42 -5.56 3.40 9.06
CA VAL A 42 -4.82 2.77 10.14
C VAL A 42 -3.32 3.04 10.06
N LYS A 43 -2.85 3.53 8.92
CA LYS A 43 -1.44 3.85 8.76
C LYS A 43 -1.28 4.83 7.63
N THR A 44 -0.32 5.73 7.74
CA THR A 44 -0.07 6.71 6.69
C THR A 44 1.43 6.98 6.62
N GLY A 45 1.91 7.43 5.49
CA GLY A 45 3.33 7.76 5.34
C GLY A 45 3.61 8.36 3.98
N GLU A 46 4.89 8.48 3.68
CA GLU A 46 5.36 9.06 2.44
C GLU A 46 5.78 7.98 1.48
N VAL A 47 5.55 8.22 0.18
CA VAL A 47 6.03 7.32 -0.85
C VAL A 47 7.50 7.63 -1.09
N ASN A 48 8.36 6.64 -0.87
CA ASN A 48 9.79 6.86 -0.91
C ASN A 48 10.39 6.34 -2.20
N GLY A 49 10.07 6.96 -3.29
CA GLY A 49 10.65 6.57 -4.58
C GLY A 49 9.96 5.35 -5.15
N PRO A 50 10.65 4.59 -6.01
CA PRO A 50 9.98 3.49 -6.71
C PRO A 50 9.58 2.33 -5.82
N GLU A 51 10.24 2.14 -4.68
CA GLU A 51 9.84 1.10 -3.74
C GLU A 51 9.67 1.70 -2.37
N THR A 52 8.54 1.47 -1.76
CA THR A 52 8.25 1.93 -0.40
C THR A 52 8.02 0.72 0.49
N ARG A 53 8.60 0.74 1.68
CA ARG A 53 8.48 -0.34 2.65
C ARG A 53 7.76 0.16 3.88
N VAL A 54 6.79 -0.60 4.35
CA VAL A 54 5.94 -0.21 5.46
C VAL A 54 5.87 -1.36 6.45
N ARG A 55 6.21 -1.10 7.69
CA ARG A 55 6.08 -2.11 8.73
C ARG A 55 4.61 -2.26 9.07
N ILE A 56 4.12 -3.48 9.08
CA ILE A 56 2.71 -3.76 9.32
C ILE A 56 2.51 -4.72 10.49
N THR A 57 3.44 -4.71 11.46
CA THR A 57 3.33 -5.58 12.62
C THR A 57 2.15 -5.22 13.50
N ASP A 58 1.65 -3.98 13.40
CA ASP A 58 0.51 -3.54 14.19
C ASP A 58 -0.82 -3.73 13.48
N LEU A 59 -0.83 -4.31 12.27
CA LEU A 59 -2.07 -4.57 11.56
C LEU A 59 -2.46 -6.02 11.80
N ASP A 60 -3.58 -6.23 12.50
CA ASP A 60 -3.99 -7.59 12.86
C ASP A 60 -5.24 -8.06 12.14
N GLY A 61 -5.79 -7.26 11.24
CA GLY A 61 -6.91 -7.69 10.41
C GLY A 61 -6.43 -8.45 9.19
N GLU A 62 -7.37 -8.83 8.34
CA GLU A 62 -7.06 -9.62 7.16
C GLU A 62 -7.16 -8.85 5.86
N GLU A 63 -8.03 -7.85 5.78
CA GLU A 63 -8.26 -7.14 4.54
C GLU A 63 -8.00 -5.65 4.71
N TYR A 64 -7.23 -5.11 3.79
CA TYR A 64 -6.86 -3.71 3.84
C TYR A 64 -6.80 -3.14 2.44
N TYR A 65 -6.75 -1.82 2.35
CA TYR A 65 -6.60 -1.11 1.09
C TYR A 65 -5.42 -0.16 1.22
N LEU A 66 -4.55 -0.21 0.23
CA LEU A 66 -3.45 0.75 0.12
C LEU A 66 -3.89 1.83 -0.85
N MET A 67 -3.86 3.09 -0.41
CA MET A 67 -4.19 4.20 -1.27
C MET A 67 -2.96 5.07 -1.44
N VAL A 68 -2.60 5.38 -2.67
CA VAL A 68 -1.50 6.28 -2.95
C VAL A 68 -2.08 7.58 -3.48
N LEU A 69 -1.69 8.68 -2.84
CA LEU A 69 -2.13 10.01 -3.20
C LEU A 69 -0.95 10.74 -3.80
N ASP A 70 -1.01 11.00 -5.10
CA ASP A 70 0.11 11.55 -5.86
C ASP A 70 -0.41 12.76 -6.62
N GLY A 71 -0.30 13.93 -6.02
CA GLY A 71 -0.89 15.12 -6.59
C GLY A 71 -2.40 15.01 -6.63
N GLU A 72 -2.96 15.11 -7.82
CA GLU A 72 -4.41 14.97 -7.97
C GLU A 72 -4.83 13.56 -8.33
N VAL A 73 -3.88 12.64 -8.39
CA VAL A 73 -4.17 11.26 -8.75
C VAL A 73 -4.21 10.43 -7.48
N SER A 74 -5.25 9.62 -7.33
CA SER A 74 -5.29 8.66 -6.22
C SER A 74 -5.51 7.27 -6.80
N THR A 75 -4.80 6.31 -6.26
CA THR A 75 -4.85 4.93 -6.73
C THR A 75 -5.04 4.03 -5.52
N VAL A 76 -5.95 3.07 -5.64
CA VAL A 76 -6.27 2.17 -4.53
C VAL A 76 -5.96 0.75 -4.94
N LYS A 77 -5.30 0.02 -4.06
CA LYS A 77 -4.96 -1.39 -4.29
C LYS A 77 -5.32 -2.19 -3.05
N PRO A 78 -6.22 -3.16 -3.15
CA PRO A 78 -6.53 -4.00 -1.98
C PRO A 78 -5.43 -5.01 -1.74
N PHE A 79 -5.24 -5.39 -0.49
CA PHE A 79 -4.31 -6.45 -0.16
C PHE A 79 -4.82 -7.21 1.05
N GLN A 80 -4.32 -8.42 1.21
CA GLN A 80 -4.74 -9.29 2.30
C GLN A 80 -3.54 -9.73 3.10
N LEU A 81 -3.72 -9.80 4.40
CA LEU A 81 -2.71 -10.34 5.29
C LEU A 81 -3.19 -11.70 5.76
N ARG A 82 -2.30 -12.69 5.70
CA ARG A 82 -2.65 -14.00 6.18
C ARG A 82 -2.05 -14.19 7.54
N ARG A 83 -2.78 -14.88 8.40
CA ARG A 83 -2.23 -15.24 9.67
C ARG A 83 -1.35 -16.46 9.49
N VAL A 84 -0.17 -16.38 10.05
CA VAL A 84 0.70 -17.54 10.10
C VAL A 84 0.38 -18.26 11.38
N ALA A 85 -0.19 -19.42 11.26
CA ALA A 85 -0.59 -20.18 12.43
C ALA A 85 0.62 -20.84 13.08
#